data_7f69cc26cda683b3c43122d48f267d5d
#
_entry.id   7f69cc26cda683b3c43122d48f267d5d
#
_cell.length_a   1.000
_cell.length_b   1.000
_cell.length_c   1.000
_cell.angle_alpha   90.00
_cell.angle_beta   90.00
_cell.angle_gamma   90.00
#
_symmetry.space_group_name_H-M   'P 1'
#
loop_
_entity.id
_entity.type
_entity.pdbx_description
1 polymer ?
#
loop_
_entity_poly.entity_id
_entity_poly.type
_entity_poly.pdbx_seq_one_letter_code
_entity_poly.pdbx_strand_id
1 'polypeptide(L)'
;MTTSKIELKTPDGPCTTEVVTPDGAGPWPAVIVFFDAGGLRPAQTRIAERIAKGGYVVLQPDLFHRSPPLAELLGGPVTLSAMRKVFQDAELRGRFMAGYYGPALAYENLTKTIGAVLEHIVVRPDVRGRVGTTGYCMGGNASVRVATIFGDRVAATAAFHPGGLVTDQPDSPHTRAKTIKSRVYLGPAIGDLPAEAETKLRGELDGGHVRYRIEHYDAKHGYAVDDSDVYDEAAAERHYTALAELYRETLHV
;
A
#
# COMPACT_ATOMS: atom_id res chain seq x y z
N MET A 1 -1.11 -17.53 14.58
CA MET A 1 -0.56 -16.44 13.73
C MET A 1 0.69 -15.90 14.38
N THR A 2 1.74 -15.69 13.61
CA THR A 2 3.04 -15.22 14.10
C THR A 2 3.39 -13.90 13.42
N THR A 3 3.70 -12.87 14.23
CA THR A 3 4.21 -11.58 13.74
C THR A 3 5.69 -11.48 14.08
N SER A 4 6.52 -11.15 13.10
CA SER A 4 7.97 -10.99 13.25
C SER A 4 8.48 -9.81 12.43
N LYS A 5 9.68 -9.33 12.75
CA LYS A 5 10.38 -8.33 11.94
C LYS A 5 11.66 -8.94 11.39
N ILE A 6 11.91 -8.68 10.13
CA ILE A 6 13.12 -9.11 9.43
C ILE A 6 13.80 -7.91 8.79
N GLU A 7 15.11 -8.01 8.56
CA GLU A 7 15.87 -7.01 7.82
C GLU A 7 16.16 -7.54 6.42
N LEU A 8 15.52 -6.96 5.41
CA LEU A 8 15.79 -7.28 4.02
C LEU A 8 16.94 -6.42 3.49
N LYS A 9 17.89 -7.05 2.82
CA LYS A 9 18.96 -6.31 2.13
C LYS A 9 18.40 -5.71 0.86
N THR A 10 18.47 -4.38 0.75
CA THR A 10 18.20 -3.66 -0.49
C THR A 10 19.49 -3.02 -1.01
N PRO A 11 19.54 -2.59 -2.28
CA PRO A 11 20.69 -1.85 -2.80
C PRO A 11 21.05 -0.58 -2.02
N ASP A 12 20.06 0.00 -1.31
CA ASP A 12 20.22 1.27 -0.58
C ASP A 12 20.31 1.08 0.95
N GLY A 13 20.55 -0.15 1.41
CA GLY A 13 20.67 -0.49 2.82
C GLY A 13 19.58 -1.43 3.32
N PRO A 14 19.57 -1.75 4.62
CA PRO A 14 18.58 -2.64 5.20
C PRO A 14 17.19 -2.00 5.20
N CYS A 15 16.17 -2.83 4.93
CA CYS A 15 14.76 -2.46 5.00
C CYS A 15 14.07 -3.35 6.04
N THR A 16 13.70 -2.77 7.18
CA THR A 16 12.87 -3.45 8.16
C THR A 16 11.54 -3.84 7.51
N THR A 17 11.19 -5.10 7.60
CA THR A 17 9.93 -5.61 7.06
C THR A 17 9.20 -6.40 8.11
N GLU A 18 7.98 -5.99 8.44
CA GLU A 18 7.11 -6.77 9.30
C GLU A 18 6.49 -7.92 8.50
N VAL A 19 6.52 -9.13 9.06
CA VAL A 19 5.97 -10.33 8.43
C VAL A 19 4.94 -10.94 9.36
N VAL A 20 3.74 -11.15 8.84
CA VAL A 20 2.67 -11.84 9.54
C VAL A 20 2.37 -13.15 8.81
N THR A 21 2.56 -14.27 9.49
CA THR A 21 2.32 -15.61 8.95
C THR A 21 1.06 -16.21 9.59
N PRO A 22 0.12 -16.77 8.80
CA PRO A 22 -1.08 -17.45 9.31
C PRO A 22 -0.75 -18.65 10.20
N ASP A 23 -1.73 -19.13 10.97
CA ASP A 23 -1.65 -20.44 11.63
C ASP A 23 -1.86 -21.55 10.60
N GLY A 24 -1.23 -22.70 10.87
CA GLY A 24 -1.36 -23.89 10.02
C GLY A 24 -0.09 -24.25 9.26
N ALA A 25 -0.22 -25.12 8.28
CA ALA A 25 0.93 -25.71 7.60
C ALA A 25 1.33 -25.01 6.28
N GLY A 26 0.51 -24.10 5.74
CA GLY A 26 0.79 -23.48 4.43
C GLY A 26 0.90 -24.51 3.29
N PRO A 27 1.52 -24.16 2.17
CA PRO A 27 1.97 -22.83 1.81
C PRO A 27 0.83 -21.89 1.45
N TRP A 28 1.02 -20.61 1.69
CA TRP A 28 0.02 -19.55 1.42
C TRP A 28 0.46 -18.61 0.30
N PRO A 29 -0.48 -17.93 -0.39
CA PRO A 29 -0.14 -16.78 -1.20
C PRO A 29 0.42 -15.64 -0.33
N ALA A 30 1.21 -14.75 -0.94
CA ALA A 30 1.74 -13.58 -0.26
C ALA A 30 0.99 -12.30 -0.61
N VAL A 31 0.92 -11.39 0.35
CA VAL A 31 0.40 -10.03 0.17
C VAL A 31 1.39 -9.01 0.70
N ILE A 32 1.73 -8.02 -0.12
CA ILE A 32 2.54 -6.87 0.32
C ILE A 32 1.57 -5.76 0.69
N VAL A 33 1.68 -5.26 1.92
CA VAL A 33 0.85 -4.17 2.45
C VAL A 33 1.69 -2.91 2.60
N PHE A 34 1.20 -1.81 2.06
CA PHE A 34 1.83 -0.49 2.14
C PHE A 34 1.06 0.40 3.12
N PHE A 35 1.77 0.89 4.11
CA PHE A 35 1.23 1.75 5.16
C PHE A 35 0.88 3.16 4.65
N ASP A 36 0.13 3.88 5.44
CA ASP A 36 -0.16 5.30 5.23
C ASP A 36 1.03 6.22 5.64
N ALA A 37 0.84 7.53 5.60
CA ALA A 37 1.87 8.51 5.96
C ALA A 37 2.43 8.39 7.40
N GLY A 38 1.78 7.64 8.28
CA GLY A 38 2.23 7.38 9.65
C GLY A 38 3.25 6.25 9.78
N GLY A 39 3.61 5.57 8.69
CA GLY A 39 4.61 4.49 8.72
C GLY A 39 4.15 3.23 9.46
N LEU A 40 5.11 2.32 9.71
CA LEU A 40 4.87 1.09 10.48
C LEU A 40 4.51 1.43 11.95
N ARG A 41 3.35 0.97 12.38
CA ARG A 41 2.83 1.18 13.73
C ARG A 41 1.73 0.16 14.06
N PRO A 42 1.29 0.03 15.33
CA PRO A 42 0.34 -1.03 15.72
C PRO A 42 -0.95 -1.11 14.88
N ALA A 43 -1.48 0.01 14.40
CA ALA A 43 -2.65 0.00 13.51
C ALA A 43 -2.37 -0.73 12.19
N GLN A 44 -1.19 -0.54 11.61
CA GLN A 44 -0.78 -1.23 10.40
C GLN A 44 -0.54 -2.72 10.63
N THR A 45 0.02 -3.09 11.80
CA THR A 45 0.15 -4.49 12.21
C THR A 45 -1.23 -5.17 12.29
N ARG A 46 -2.25 -4.51 12.90
CA ARG A 46 -3.62 -5.07 12.97
C ARG A 46 -4.24 -5.28 11.59
N ILE A 47 -3.98 -4.38 10.64
CA ILE A 47 -4.39 -4.55 9.23
C ILE A 47 -3.73 -5.80 8.63
N ALA A 48 -2.41 -5.95 8.80
CA ALA A 48 -1.69 -7.12 8.31
C ALA A 48 -2.20 -8.42 8.92
N GLU A 49 -2.43 -8.43 10.23
CA GLU A 49 -2.99 -9.56 10.95
C GLU A 49 -4.39 -9.94 10.45
N ARG A 50 -5.23 -8.94 10.15
CA ARG A 50 -6.55 -9.20 9.61
C ARG A 50 -6.51 -9.82 8.21
N ILE A 51 -5.60 -9.34 7.35
CA ILE A 51 -5.38 -9.94 6.03
C ILE A 51 -4.83 -11.37 6.18
N ALA A 52 -3.87 -11.58 7.08
CA ALA A 52 -3.27 -12.89 7.32
C ALA A 52 -4.29 -13.94 7.81
N LYS A 53 -5.31 -13.55 8.59
CA LYS A 53 -6.43 -14.44 8.96
C LYS A 53 -7.18 -15.02 7.75
N GLY A 54 -7.09 -14.35 6.59
CA GLY A 54 -7.63 -14.84 5.33
C GLY A 54 -6.77 -15.92 4.65
N GLY A 55 -5.66 -16.34 5.26
CA GLY A 55 -4.75 -17.35 4.70
C GLY A 55 -3.68 -16.77 3.77
N TYR A 56 -3.12 -15.63 4.10
CA TYR A 56 -2.05 -14.97 3.35
C TYR A 56 -0.85 -14.69 4.24
N VAL A 57 0.36 -14.95 3.74
CA VAL A 57 1.56 -14.38 4.36
C VAL A 57 1.64 -12.91 3.99
N VAL A 58 1.66 -12.04 4.99
CA VAL A 58 1.65 -10.59 4.78
C VAL A 58 3.02 -10.01 5.06
N LEU A 59 3.54 -9.19 4.15
CA LEU A 59 4.79 -8.46 4.30
C LEU A 59 4.53 -6.95 4.26
N GLN A 60 5.01 -6.23 5.26
CA GLN A 60 4.93 -4.76 5.33
C GLN A 60 6.35 -4.16 5.34
N PRO A 61 6.93 -3.84 4.17
CA PRO A 61 8.24 -3.21 4.11
C PRO A 61 8.17 -1.75 4.61
N ASP A 62 9.18 -1.33 5.36
CA ASP A 62 9.32 0.07 5.74
C ASP A 62 9.79 0.91 4.55
N LEU A 63 8.85 1.60 3.91
CA LEU A 63 9.17 2.50 2.78
C LEU A 63 9.97 3.73 3.21
N PHE A 64 10.06 4.02 4.51
CA PHE A 64 10.85 5.13 5.05
C PHE A 64 12.28 4.73 5.45
N HIS A 65 12.72 3.50 5.19
CA HIS A 65 14.03 3.00 5.59
C HIS A 65 15.24 3.81 5.05
N ARG A 66 15.01 4.69 4.08
CA ARG A 66 16.04 5.63 3.55
C ARG A 66 16.04 6.98 4.27
N SER A 67 15.06 7.20 5.12
CA SER A 67 14.84 8.46 5.81
C SER A 67 15.22 8.33 7.30
N PRO A 68 15.54 9.42 7.98
CA PRO A 68 15.62 9.40 9.43
C PRO A 68 14.32 8.88 10.07
N PRO A 69 14.34 8.39 11.33
CA PRO A 69 13.12 8.00 12.02
C PRO A 69 12.06 9.11 11.98
N LEU A 70 10.82 8.77 11.62
CA LEU A 70 9.73 9.77 11.49
C LEU A 70 9.49 10.53 12.82
N ALA A 71 9.76 9.89 13.96
CA ALA A 71 9.69 10.51 15.27
C ALA A 71 10.62 11.74 15.43
N GLU A 72 11.74 11.79 14.70
CA GLU A 72 12.65 12.95 14.71
C GLU A 72 12.03 14.16 14.00
N LEU A 73 11.34 13.93 12.86
CA LEU A 73 10.61 14.99 12.18
C LEU A 73 9.48 15.56 13.05
N LEU A 74 8.80 14.67 13.81
CA LEU A 74 7.65 15.01 14.63
C LEU A 74 8.04 15.61 15.98
N GLY A 75 9.30 15.47 16.40
CA GLY A 75 9.75 15.83 17.75
C GLY A 75 9.11 14.98 18.86
N GLY A 76 8.67 13.76 18.54
CA GLY A 76 7.98 12.88 19.48
C GLY A 76 7.37 11.63 18.82
N PRO A 77 6.49 10.91 19.54
CA PRO A 77 5.92 9.67 19.05
C PRO A 77 5.06 9.88 17.80
N VAL A 78 5.11 8.89 16.91
CA VAL A 78 4.31 8.89 15.69
C VAL A 78 2.85 8.57 16.05
N THR A 79 1.98 9.55 15.86
CA THR A 79 0.53 9.42 16.02
C THR A 79 -0.17 10.10 14.87
N LEU A 80 -1.42 9.72 14.57
CA LEU A 80 -2.18 10.41 13.52
C LEU A 80 -2.45 11.89 13.83
N SER A 81 -2.59 12.24 15.12
CA SER A 81 -2.69 13.64 15.53
C SER A 81 -1.41 14.42 15.21
N ALA A 82 -0.22 13.82 15.42
CA ALA A 82 1.05 14.42 15.04
C ALA A 82 1.18 14.54 13.51
N MET A 83 0.78 13.53 12.76
CA MET A 83 0.77 13.58 11.29
C MET A 83 -0.18 14.66 10.76
N ARG A 84 -1.34 14.87 11.39
CA ARG A 84 -2.23 15.96 11.02
C ARG A 84 -1.54 17.33 11.13
N LYS A 85 -0.77 17.56 12.19
CA LYS A 85 0.01 18.81 12.33
C LYS A 85 1.02 18.96 11.20
N VAL A 86 1.66 17.87 10.77
CA VAL A 86 2.57 17.91 9.60
C VAL A 86 1.85 18.44 8.36
N PHE A 87 0.63 17.99 8.09
CA PHE A 87 -0.11 18.45 6.91
C PHE A 87 -0.69 19.85 7.05
N GLN A 88 -0.89 20.37 8.26
CA GLN A 88 -1.36 21.73 8.54
C GLN A 88 -0.23 22.76 8.53
N ASP A 89 0.98 22.37 8.88
CA ASP A 89 2.16 23.24 8.88
C ASP A 89 2.91 23.13 7.55
N ALA A 90 3.09 24.26 6.86
CA ALA A 90 3.69 24.27 5.52
C ALA A 90 5.16 23.84 5.52
N GLU A 91 5.95 24.18 6.56
CA GLU A 91 7.36 23.81 6.66
C GLU A 91 7.49 22.31 6.96
N LEU A 92 6.78 21.80 7.97
CA LEU A 92 6.79 20.37 8.31
C LEU A 92 6.29 19.53 7.13
N ARG A 93 5.23 20.00 6.44
CA ARG A 93 4.73 19.32 5.24
C ARG A 93 5.80 19.29 4.15
N GLY A 94 6.49 20.39 3.88
CA GLY A 94 7.58 20.45 2.91
C GLY A 94 8.70 19.45 3.25
N ARG A 95 9.12 19.39 4.52
CA ARG A 95 10.12 18.45 5.01
C ARG A 95 9.67 16.99 4.90
N PHE A 96 8.41 16.70 5.24
CA PHE A 96 7.84 15.36 5.09
C PHE A 96 7.77 14.94 3.62
N MET A 97 7.27 15.80 2.75
CA MET A 97 7.16 15.51 1.30
C MET A 97 8.54 15.25 0.68
N ALA A 98 9.54 16.04 1.02
CA ALA A 98 10.88 15.89 0.47
C ALA A 98 11.66 14.72 1.08
N GLY A 99 11.56 14.51 2.40
CA GLY A 99 12.36 13.54 3.14
C GLY A 99 11.75 12.14 3.27
N TYR A 100 10.44 11.99 3.13
CA TYR A 100 9.74 10.73 3.38
C TYR A 100 8.81 10.33 2.22
N TYR A 101 7.82 11.17 1.91
CA TYR A 101 6.80 10.85 0.91
C TYR A 101 7.39 10.67 -0.49
N GLY A 102 8.17 11.63 -0.95
CA GLY A 102 8.81 11.58 -2.27
C GLY A 102 9.75 10.37 -2.42
N PRO A 103 10.72 10.16 -1.50
CA PRO A 103 11.57 8.97 -1.53
C PRO A 103 10.81 7.65 -1.46
N ALA A 104 9.75 7.55 -0.63
CA ALA A 104 8.95 6.34 -0.50
C ALA A 104 8.21 5.96 -1.80
N LEU A 105 7.80 6.95 -2.59
CA LEU A 105 7.04 6.75 -3.82
C LEU A 105 7.87 6.82 -5.10
N ALA A 106 9.15 7.19 -5.02
CA ALA A 106 10.03 7.20 -6.19
C ALA A 106 10.08 5.82 -6.86
N TYR A 107 9.87 5.76 -8.17
CA TYR A 107 9.84 4.50 -8.92
C TYR A 107 11.13 3.69 -8.75
N GLU A 108 12.28 4.35 -8.77
CA GLU A 108 13.58 3.71 -8.54
C GLU A 108 13.65 3.05 -7.16
N ASN A 109 13.24 3.77 -6.11
CA ASN A 109 13.28 3.29 -4.74
C ASN A 109 12.30 2.14 -4.50
N LEU A 110 11.07 2.24 -5.05
CA LEU A 110 10.10 1.15 -5.04
C LEU A 110 10.63 -0.07 -5.78
N THR A 111 11.29 0.11 -6.93
CA THR A 111 11.89 -1.00 -7.67
C THR A 111 12.91 -1.75 -6.83
N LYS A 112 13.81 -1.03 -6.15
CA LYS A 112 14.84 -1.62 -5.28
C LYS A 112 14.25 -2.31 -4.06
N THR A 113 13.36 -1.63 -3.33
CA THR A 113 12.78 -2.17 -2.09
C THR A 113 11.86 -3.35 -2.38
N ILE A 114 10.91 -3.19 -3.30
CA ILE A 114 9.93 -4.24 -3.58
C ILE A 114 10.54 -5.39 -4.37
N GLY A 115 11.57 -5.11 -5.17
CA GLY A 115 12.39 -6.15 -5.78
C GLY A 115 12.97 -7.10 -4.72
N ALA A 116 13.59 -6.55 -3.67
CA ALA A 116 14.13 -7.35 -2.56
C ALA A 116 13.03 -8.12 -1.79
N VAL A 117 11.86 -7.50 -1.58
CA VAL A 117 10.71 -8.17 -0.95
C VAL A 117 10.23 -9.35 -1.81
N LEU A 118 10.10 -9.16 -3.12
CA LEU A 118 9.66 -10.21 -4.04
C LEU A 118 10.67 -11.35 -4.15
N GLU A 119 11.98 -11.06 -4.12
CA GLU A 119 13.01 -12.10 -4.07
C GLU A 119 12.93 -12.90 -2.75
N HIS A 120 12.71 -12.22 -1.62
CA HIS A 120 12.49 -12.90 -0.35
C HIS A 120 11.25 -13.80 -0.37
N ILE A 121 10.14 -13.34 -0.96
CA ILE A 121 8.91 -14.14 -1.11
C ILE A 121 9.18 -15.44 -1.89
N VAL A 122 9.94 -15.37 -2.98
CA VAL A 122 10.23 -16.54 -3.84
C VAL A 122 10.98 -17.66 -3.10
N VAL A 123 11.85 -17.32 -2.17
CA VAL A 123 12.66 -18.31 -1.43
C VAL A 123 12.00 -18.81 -0.15
N ARG A 124 10.85 -18.28 0.24
CA ARG A 124 10.13 -18.72 1.44
C ARG A 124 9.46 -20.08 1.21
N PRO A 125 9.72 -21.09 2.07
CA PRO A 125 9.12 -22.42 1.93
C PRO A 125 7.61 -22.45 2.26
N ASP A 126 7.14 -21.47 3.04
CA ASP A 126 5.75 -21.32 3.46
C ASP A 126 4.91 -20.45 2.50
N VAL A 127 5.50 -19.97 1.40
CA VAL A 127 4.80 -19.19 0.39
C VAL A 127 4.74 -19.90 -0.95
N ARG A 128 3.58 -19.89 -1.58
CA ARG A 128 3.37 -20.37 -2.95
C ARG A 128 2.26 -19.56 -3.64
N GLY A 129 2.32 -19.57 -4.96
CA GLY A 129 1.30 -18.91 -5.78
C GLY A 129 1.65 -17.47 -6.12
N ARG A 130 0.60 -16.69 -6.29
CA ARG A 130 0.69 -15.31 -6.77
C ARG A 130 0.82 -14.31 -5.62
N VAL A 131 1.36 -13.14 -5.94
CA VAL A 131 1.50 -12.04 -4.98
C VAL A 131 0.40 -11.00 -5.20
N GLY A 132 -0.26 -10.61 -4.11
CA GLY A 132 -1.16 -9.46 -4.07
C GLY A 132 -0.50 -8.24 -3.44
N THR A 133 -1.02 -7.06 -3.74
CA THR A 133 -0.64 -5.81 -3.07
C THR A 133 -1.86 -5.07 -2.58
N THR A 134 -1.75 -4.39 -1.46
CA THR A 134 -2.72 -3.38 -1.00
C THR A 134 -2.01 -2.24 -0.30
N GLY A 135 -2.66 -1.10 -0.21
CA GLY A 135 -2.12 0.02 0.53
C GLY A 135 -3.17 1.08 0.86
N TYR A 136 -2.80 1.93 1.80
CA TYR A 136 -3.67 2.91 2.42
C TYR A 136 -3.08 4.30 2.27
N CYS A 137 -3.85 5.31 1.86
CA CYS A 137 -3.38 6.68 1.64
C CYS A 137 -2.17 6.73 0.68
N MET A 138 -1.01 7.15 1.15
CA MET A 138 0.27 7.09 0.44
C MET A 138 0.58 5.66 -0.04
N GLY A 139 0.33 4.67 0.81
CA GLY A 139 0.53 3.25 0.48
C GLY A 139 -0.39 2.76 -0.65
N GLY A 140 -1.59 3.33 -0.80
CA GLY A 140 -2.46 3.08 -1.94
C GLY A 140 -1.82 3.52 -3.27
N ASN A 141 -1.16 4.69 -3.26
CA ASN A 141 -0.35 5.14 -4.39
C ASN A 141 0.83 4.19 -4.66
N ALA A 142 1.55 3.78 -3.59
CA ALA A 142 2.64 2.82 -3.71
C ALA A 142 2.18 1.49 -4.33
N SER A 143 1.02 0.96 -3.91
CA SER A 143 0.44 -0.27 -4.45
C SER A 143 0.21 -0.18 -5.96
N VAL A 144 -0.36 0.92 -6.44
CA VAL A 144 -0.57 1.16 -7.88
C VAL A 144 0.76 1.31 -8.62
N ARG A 145 1.73 2.07 -8.09
CA ARG A 145 3.08 2.19 -8.69
C ARG A 145 3.77 0.83 -8.80
N VAL A 146 3.72 0.02 -7.75
CA VAL A 146 4.30 -1.34 -7.73
C VAL A 146 3.68 -2.22 -8.81
N ALA A 147 2.37 -2.16 -9.02
CA ALA A 147 1.71 -2.87 -10.10
C ALA A 147 2.20 -2.46 -11.50
N THR A 148 2.57 -1.18 -11.70
CA THR A 148 3.14 -0.72 -12.97
C THR A 148 4.61 -1.14 -13.17
N ILE A 149 5.35 -1.35 -12.07
CA ILE A 149 6.76 -1.76 -12.10
C ILE A 149 6.88 -3.28 -12.33
N PHE A 150 6.11 -4.07 -11.57
CA PHE A 150 6.28 -5.51 -11.46
C PHE A 150 5.18 -6.33 -12.15
N GLY A 151 4.42 -5.73 -13.03
CA GLY A 151 3.38 -6.29 -13.89
C GLY A 151 3.04 -7.77 -13.67
N ASP A 152 3.82 -8.66 -14.25
CA ASP A 152 3.54 -10.11 -14.21
C ASP A 152 3.79 -10.77 -12.85
N ARG A 153 4.51 -10.11 -11.93
CA ARG A 153 4.77 -10.63 -10.57
C ARG A 153 3.65 -10.30 -9.59
N VAL A 154 2.76 -9.35 -9.92
CA VAL A 154 1.63 -8.93 -9.08
C VAL A 154 0.33 -9.34 -9.76
N ALA A 155 -0.48 -10.16 -9.10
CA ALA A 155 -1.74 -10.66 -9.65
C ALA A 155 -2.96 -9.84 -9.21
N ALA A 156 -2.87 -9.21 -8.03
CA ALA A 156 -3.92 -8.38 -7.46
C ALA A 156 -3.35 -7.07 -6.91
N THR A 157 -4.03 -5.97 -7.14
CA THR A 157 -3.65 -4.64 -6.64
C THR A 157 -4.87 -3.97 -6.04
N ALA A 158 -4.79 -3.60 -4.78
CA ALA A 158 -5.82 -2.79 -4.13
C ALA A 158 -5.24 -1.48 -3.58
N ALA A 159 -6.06 -0.42 -3.58
CA ALA A 159 -5.70 0.85 -2.99
C ALA A 159 -6.93 1.47 -2.32
N PHE A 160 -6.82 1.74 -1.02
CA PHE A 160 -7.90 2.30 -0.22
C PHE A 160 -7.57 3.74 0.20
N HIS A 161 -8.55 4.64 0.07
CA HIS A 161 -8.39 6.09 0.21
C HIS A 161 -7.04 6.59 -0.36
N PRO A 162 -6.69 6.23 -1.62
CA PRO A 162 -5.38 6.51 -2.18
C PRO A 162 -5.19 8.00 -2.45
N GLY A 163 -4.07 8.56 -1.99
CA GLY A 163 -3.69 9.92 -2.34
C GLY A 163 -2.90 10.00 -3.65
N GLY A 164 -3.20 10.98 -4.50
CA GLY A 164 -2.35 11.38 -5.61
C GLY A 164 -2.20 10.34 -6.74
N LEU A 165 -3.24 9.58 -7.08
CA LEU A 165 -3.22 8.66 -8.22
C LEU A 165 -3.15 9.39 -9.57
N VAL A 166 -3.72 10.58 -9.64
CA VAL A 166 -3.70 11.46 -10.81
C VAL A 166 -3.20 12.83 -10.39
N THR A 167 -2.06 13.23 -10.90
CA THR A 167 -1.43 14.53 -10.65
C THR A 167 -0.81 15.05 -11.95
N ASP A 168 -0.40 16.31 -11.96
CA ASP A 168 0.30 16.93 -13.12
C ASP A 168 1.81 16.60 -13.12
N GLN A 169 2.29 15.79 -12.18
CA GLN A 169 3.69 15.41 -12.14
C GLN A 169 3.99 14.35 -13.23
N PRO A 170 5.16 14.41 -13.88
CA PRO A 170 5.53 13.49 -14.95
C PRO A 170 5.53 12.01 -14.53
N ASP A 171 5.76 11.76 -13.23
CA ASP A 171 5.80 10.44 -12.64
C ASP A 171 4.47 10.02 -11.98
N SER A 172 3.38 10.73 -12.26
CA SER A 172 2.06 10.41 -11.74
C SER A 172 1.65 8.96 -12.06
N PRO A 173 1.11 8.18 -11.10
CA PRO A 173 0.78 6.77 -11.32
C PRO A 173 -0.10 6.51 -12.54
N HIS A 174 -1.08 7.38 -12.81
CA HIS A 174 -1.99 7.18 -13.93
C HIS A 174 -1.27 7.12 -15.29
N THR A 175 -0.17 7.86 -15.49
CA THR A 175 0.55 7.87 -16.78
C THR A 175 1.12 6.52 -17.18
N ARG A 176 1.26 5.61 -16.21
CA ARG A 176 1.75 4.24 -16.41
C ARG A 176 0.67 3.17 -16.18
N ALA A 177 -0.56 3.56 -15.82
CA ALA A 177 -1.60 2.62 -15.41
C ALA A 177 -1.93 1.58 -16.49
N LYS A 178 -1.79 1.92 -17.78
CA LYS A 178 -1.94 0.97 -18.91
C LYS A 178 -0.96 -0.20 -18.92
N THR A 179 0.14 -0.13 -18.14
CA THR A 179 1.11 -1.24 -18.05
C THR A 179 0.75 -2.27 -16.98
N ILE A 180 -0.25 -2.02 -16.16
CA ILE A 180 -0.69 -2.92 -15.08
C ILE A 180 -1.21 -4.24 -15.67
N LYS A 181 -0.79 -5.37 -15.09
CA LYS A 181 -1.24 -6.72 -15.47
C LYS A 181 -2.12 -7.36 -14.41
N SER A 182 -2.08 -6.84 -13.18
CA SER A 182 -2.91 -7.29 -12.07
C SER A 182 -4.38 -6.92 -12.26
N ARG A 183 -5.28 -7.64 -11.57
CA ARG A 183 -6.64 -7.14 -11.33
C ARG A 183 -6.60 -6.04 -10.30
N VAL A 184 -7.25 -4.91 -10.55
CA VAL A 184 -7.17 -3.71 -9.73
C VAL A 184 -8.49 -3.43 -9.01
N TYR A 185 -8.42 -3.09 -7.73
CA TYR A 185 -9.52 -2.52 -6.96
C TYR A 185 -9.10 -1.19 -6.33
N LEU A 186 -9.87 -0.14 -6.60
CA LEU A 186 -9.65 1.19 -6.01
C LEU A 186 -10.86 1.57 -5.17
N GLY A 187 -10.62 1.89 -3.91
CA GLY A 187 -11.62 2.35 -2.94
C GLY A 187 -11.36 3.80 -2.50
N PRO A 188 -11.53 4.80 -3.38
CA PRO A 188 -11.33 6.19 -2.99
C PRO A 188 -12.39 6.65 -1.99
N ALA A 189 -11.98 7.48 -1.04
CA ALA A 189 -12.85 8.22 -0.13
C ALA A 189 -13.43 9.47 -0.82
N ILE A 190 -14.30 10.18 -0.13
CA ILE A 190 -14.86 11.45 -0.60
C ILE A 190 -13.71 12.40 -0.94
N GLY A 191 -13.66 12.85 -2.20
CA GLY A 191 -12.67 13.83 -2.69
C GLY A 191 -11.30 13.26 -3.10
N ASP A 192 -10.99 11.99 -2.85
CA ASP A 192 -9.69 11.39 -3.20
C ASP A 192 -9.48 11.27 -4.72
N LEU A 193 -10.55 11.01 -5.44
CA LEU A 193 -10.53 10.83 -6.89
C LEU A 193 -11.68 11.63 -7.54
N PRO A 194 -11.50 12.94 -7.80
CA PRO A 194 -12.49 13.77 -8.49
C PRO A 194 -12.81 13.22 -9.90
N ALA A 195 -14.01 13.52 -10.40
CA ALA A 195 -14.52 12.97 -11.65
C ALA A 195 -13.59 13.16 -12.87
N GLU A 196 -12.92 14.30 -12.97
CA GLU A 196 -11.95 14.57 -14.04
C GLU A 196 -10.72 13.65 -13.91
N ALA A 197 -10.19 13.52 -12.68
CA ALA A 197 -9.05 12.63 -12.40
C ALA A 197 -9.43 11.16 -12.63
N GLU A 198 -10.62 10.75 -12.22
CA GLU A 198 -11.12 9.41 -12.47
C GLU A 198 -11.24 9.12 -13.97
N THR A 199 -11.73 10.07 -14.75
CA THR A 199 -11.83 9.94 -16.22
C THR A 199 -10.46 9.71 -16.85
N LYS A 200 -9.44 10.48 -16.44
CA LYS A 200 -8.05 10.29 -16.92
C LYS A 200 -7.51 8.92 -16.54
N LEU A 201 -7.71 8.49 -15.30
CA LEU A 201 -7.25 7.18 -14.82
C LEU A 201 -7.93 6.02 -15.54
N ARG A 202 -9.25 6.09 -15.72
CA ARG A 202 -10.02 5.08 -16.48
C ARG A 202 -9.52 5.00 -17.91
N GLY A 203 -9.29 6.11 -18.58
CA GLY A 203 -8.76 6.12 -19.94
C GLY A 203 -7.45 5.36 -20.11
N GLU A 204 -6.52 5.50 -19.14
CA GLU A 204 -5.25 4.77 -19.15
C GLU A 204 -5.44 3.27 -18.82
N LEU A 205 -6.30 2.94 -17.87
CA LEU A 205 -6.61 1.55 -17.52
C LEU A 205 -7.31 0.82 -18.69
N ASP A 206 -8.28 1.46 -19.33
CA ASP A 206 -9.00 0.93 -20.49
C ASP A 206 -8.06 0.76 -21.69
N GLY A 207 -7.19 1.75 -21.94
CA GLY A 207 -6.17 1.68 -22.99
C GLY A 207 -5.15 0.53 -22.80
N GLY A 208 -4.94 0.10 -21.56
CA GLY A 208 -4.12 -1.07 -21.20
C GLY A 208 -4.91 -2.38 -21.13
N HIS A 209 -6.21 -2.38 -21.36
CA HIS A 209 -7.11 -3.52 -21.13
C HIS A 209 -7.02 -4.09 -19.72
N VAL A 210 -6.76 -3.22 -18.72
CA VAL A 210 -6.64 -3.62 -17.33
C VAL A 210 -8.01 -3.99 -16.77
N ARG A 211 -8.11 -5.09 -16.05
CA ARG A 211 -9.35 -5.44 -15.34
C ARG A 211 -9.38 -4.70 -14.01
N TYR A 212 -10.30 -3.76 -13.86
CA TYR A 212 -10.38 -2.93 -12.65
C TYR A 212 -11.80 -2.72 -12.17
N ARG A 213 -11.91 -2.34 -10.89
CA ARG A 213 -13.14 -1.87 -10.23
C ARG A 213 -12.77 -0.62 -9.41
N ILE A 214 -13.53 0.46 -9.57
CA ILE A 214 -13.42 1.67 -8.76
C ILE A 214 -14.75 1.83 -8.03
N GLU A 215 -14.71 1.81 -6.72
CA GLU A 215 -15.87 1.97 -5.85
C GLU A 215 -15.63 3.09 -4.84
N HIS A 216 -16.37 4.18 -4.96
CA HIS A 216 -16.32 5.27 -4.01
C HIS A 216 -16.90 4.85 -2.66
N TYR A 217 -16.20 5.24 -1.61
CA TYR A 217 -16.64 5.08 -0.23
C TYR A 217 -17.19 6.41 0.27
N ASP A 218 -18.41 6.39 0.79
CA ASP A 218 -19.01 7.57 1.43
C ASP A 218 -18.43 7.76 2.83
N ALA A 219 -17.13 7.97 2.87
CA ALA A 219 -16.33 8.08 4.07
C ALA A 219 -15.17 9.06 3.83
N LYS A 220 -14.56 9.58 4.90
CA LYS A 220 -13.42 10.51 4.82
C LYS A 220 -12.12 9.76 4.53
N HIS A 221 -11.14 10.48 3.95
CA HIS A 221 -9.79 9.97 3.73
C HIS A 221 -9.16 9.46 5.05
N GLY A 222 -8.76 8.19 5.11
CA GLY A 222 -8.29 7.54 6.33
C GLY A 222 -9.30 6.58 6.97
N TYR A 223 -10.47 6.36 6.36
CA TYR A 223 -11.56 5.56 6.90
C TYR A 223 -11.20 4.13 7.31
N ALA A 224 -10.20 3.54 6.65
CA ALA A 224 -9.87 2.12 6.82
C ALA A 224 -8.89 1.85 7.97
N VAL A 225 -8.35 2.87 8.64
CA VAL A 225 -7.27 2.74 9.62
C VAL A 225 -7.79 3.07 11.01
N ASP A 226 -7.79 2.11 11.92
CA ASP A 226 -8.52 2.13 13.19
C ASP A 226 -7.96 3.10 14.26
N ASP A 227 -6.75 3.62 14.08
CA ASP A 227 -6.20 4.71 14.90
C ASP A 227 -6.42 6.10 14.29
N SER A 228 -7.22 6.19 13.20
CA SER A 228 -7.67 7.43 12.61
C SER A 228 -8.91 7.95 13.32
N ASP A 229 -8.97 9.25 13.58
CA ASP A 229 -10.19 9.90 14.11
C ASP A 229 -11.31 10.09 13.06
N VAL A 230 -11.05 9.64 11.84
CA VAL A 230 -12.04 9.51 10.75
C VAL A 230 -12.28 8.05 10.37
N TYR A 231 -11.87 7.11 11.25
CA TYR A 231 -12.17 5.70 11.07
C TYR A 231 -13.69 5.49 10.95
N ASP A 232 -14.08 4.73 9.95
CA ASP A 232 -15.45 4.36 9.70
C ASP A 232 -15.55 2.83 9.64
N GLU A 233 -16.15 2.23 10.67
CA GLU A 233 -16.22 0.77 10.80
C GLU A 233 -16.94 0.13 9.62
N ALA A 234 -18.05 0.71 9.15
CA ALA A 234 -18.82 0.16 8.04
C ALA A 234 -18.03 0.20 6.72
N ALA A 235 -17.37 1.31 6.45
CA ALA A 235 -16.48 1.44 5.30
C ALA A 235 -15.25 0.51 5.43
N ALA A 236 -14.68 0.38 6.63
CA ALA A 236 -13.59 -0.54 6.90
C ALA A 236 -13.99 -2.01 6.70
N GLU A 237 -15.16 -2.45 7.15
CA GLU A 237 -15.66 -3.80 6.90
C GLU A 237 -15.92 -4.07 5.41
N ARG A 238 -16.49 -3.09 4.71
CA ARG A 238 -16.70 -3.17 3.27
C ARG A 238 -15.38 -3.32 2.52
N HIS A 239 -14.34 -2.57 2.89
CA HIS A 239 -13.03 -2.67 2.23
C HIS A 239 -12.39 -4.04 2.44
N TYR A 240 -12.46 -4.64 3.64
CA TYR A 240 -11.95 -5.99 3.86
C TYR A 240 -12.72 -7.04 3.06
N THR A 241 -14.02 -6.88 2.91
CA THR A 241 -14.85 -7.75 2.06
C THR A 241 -14.38 -7.68 0.60
N ALA A 242 -14.23 -6.47 0.06
CA ALA A 242 -13.75 -6.27 -1.31
C ALA A 242 -12.33 -6.82 -1.53
N LEU A 243 -11.45 -6.64 -0.53
CA LEU A 243 -10.09 -7.16 -0.57
C LEU A 243 -10.06 -8.69 -0.57
N ALA A 244 -10.86 -9.32 0.29
CA ALA A 244 -10.99 -10.77 0.36
C ALA A 244 -11.54 -11.36 -0.96
N GLU A 245 -12.53 -10.72 -1.58
CA GLU A 245 -13.05 -11.10 -2.89
C GLU A 245 -11.96 -11.04 -3.96
N LEU A 246 -11.26 -9.90 -4.05
CA LEU A 246 -10.17 -9.70 -5.00
C LEU A 246 -9.10 -10.79 -4.87
N TYR A 247 -8.64 -11.07 -3.66
CA TYR A 247 -7.57 -12.04 -3.42
C TYR A 247 -8.03 -13.48 -3.66
N ARG A 248 -9.25 -13.84 -3.25
CA ARG A 248 -9.81 -15.16 -3.53
C ARG A 248 -9.84 -15.44 -5.04
N GLU A 249 -10.20 -14.47 -5.85
CA GLU A 249 -10.34 -14.62 -7.31
C GLU A 249 -9.00 -14.60 -8.05
N THR A 250 -7.91 -14.13 -7.43
CA THR A 250 -6.65 -13.87 -8.13
C THR A 250 -5.44 -14.60 -7.56
N LEU A 251 -5.42 -14.92 -6.27
CA LEU A 251 -4.23 -15.47 -5.60
C LEU A 251 -4.30 -16.98 -5.36
N HIS A 252 -5.49 -17.57 -5.34
CA HIS A 252 -5.71 -19.02 -5.13
C HIS A 252 -5.89 -19.82 -6.42
N VAL A 253 -5.44 -19.28 -7.56
CA VAL A 253 -5.59 -19.91 -8.90
C VAL A 253 -4.33 -20.70 -9.25
#